data_37afed1036c23b2f20bfc492bd0d522a
#
_entry.id   37afed1036c23b2f20bfc492bd0d522a
#
_cell.length_a   1.000
_cell.length_b   1.000
_cell.length_c   1.000
_cell.angle_alpha   90.00
_cell.angle_beta   90.00
_cell.angle_gamma   90.00
#
_symmetry.space_group_name_H-M   'P 1'
#
loop_
_entity.id
_entity.type
_entity.pdbx_description
1 polymer ?
#
loop_
_entity_poly.entity_id
_entity_poly.type
_entity_poly.pdbx_seq_one_letter_code
_entity_poly.pdbx_strand_id
1 'polypeptide(L)'
;MYKRQDIELTLLGSLNKRVAFLNDVAAELSLPCSAVHARAEDAAQSVELREKFDIALTRAVANIGTIAEWTLPFLKNGGYSLMYKGPGAAEELKAAESALKCLNGTAELREIDTEWGARSLVLIKKHGTMPKKYPRRPGVAAKNPL
;
A
#
# COMPACT_ATOMS: atom_id res chain seq x y z
N MET A 1 6.52 -8.53 24.06
CA MET A 1 5.98 -8.02 22.79
C MET A 1 5.75 -6.52 22.94
N TYR A 2 6.51 -5.70 22.22
CA TYR A 2 6.38 -4.24 22.34
C TYR A 2 5.18 -3.79 21.48
N LYS A 3 4.09 -3.34 22.11
CA LYS A 3 3.00 -2.66 21.41
C LYS A 3 3.41 -1.22 21.13
N ARG A 4 3.39 -0.84 19.85
CA ARG A 4 3.54 0.56 19.41
C ARG A 4 2.16 1.23 19.53
N GLN A 5 1.89 1.82 20.69
CA GLN A 5 0.61 2.51 20.98
C GLN A 5 0.47 3.87 20.30
N ASP A 6 1.56 4.37 19.72
CA ASP A 6 1.64 5.59 18.95
C ASP A 6 1.25 5.41 17.46
N ILE A 7 0.90 4.19 17.04
CA ILE A 7 0.51 3.87 15.67
C ILE A 7 -1.00 3.60 15.61
N GLU A 8 -1.71 4.40 14.81
CA GLU A 8 -3.07 4.11 14.40
C GLU A 8 -3.04 3.25 13.13
N LEU A 9 -3.63 2.06 13.19
CA LEU A 9 -3.59 1.10 12.11
C LEU A 9 -4.98 0.87 11.51
N THR A 10 -5.08 1.06 10.20
CA THR A 10 -6.25 0.65 9.41
C THR A 10 -5.86 -0.50 8.50
N LEU A 11 -6.55 -1.62 8.61
CA LEU A 11 -6.39 -2.79 7.74
C LEU A 11 -7.43 -2.74 6.64
N LEU A 12 -7.01 -2.80 5.37
CA LEU A 12 -7.93 -2.77 4.23
C LEU A 12 -7.96 -4.12 3.54
N GLY A 13 -9.14 -4.66 3.28
CA GLY A 13 -9.29 -5.94 2.60
C GLY A 13 -10.58 -6.03 1.78
N SER A 14 -10.50 -6.68 0.62
CA SER A 14 -11.65 -6.88 -0.28
C SER A 14 -12.45 -8.16 -0.01
N LEU A 15 -12.02 -8.99 0.96
CA LEU A 15 -12.72 -10.22 1.33
C LEU A 15 -13.37 -10.06 2.71
N ASN A 16 -14.71 -10.00 2.74
CA ASN A 16 -15.48 -9.74 3.95
C ASN A 16 -15.15 -10.73 5.10
N LYS A 17 -15.05 -12.03 4.81
CA LYS A 17 -14.70 -13.03 5.83
C LYS A 17 -13.33 -12.77 6.48
N ARG A 18 -12.35 -12.31 5.69
CA ARG A 18 -11.02 -11.96 6.22
C ARG A 18 -11.08 -10.70 7.08
N VAL A 19 -11.83 -9.71 6.65
CA VAL A 19 -11.99 -8.45 7.41
C VAL A 19 -12.70 -8.72 8.74
N ALA A 20 -13.76 -9.52 8.75
CA ALA A 20 -14.44 -9.93 9.98
C ALA A 20 -13.45 -10.62 10.95
N PHE A 21 -12.71 -11.61 10.47
CA PHE A 21 -11.68 -12.30 11.27
C PHE A 21 -10.62 -11.34 11.83
N LEU A 22 -10.17 -10.36 11.04
CA LEU A 22 -9.19 -9.36 11.51
C LEU A 22 -9.77 -8.47 12.62
N ASN A 23 -11.04 -8.09 12.53
CA ASN A 23 -11.72 -7.33 13.59
C ASN A 23 -11.88 -8.18 14.87
N ASP A 24 -12.24 -9.46 14.73
CA ASP A 24 -12.36 -10.38 15.88
C ASP A 24 -11.00 -10.53 16.60
N VAL A 25 -9.91 -10.73 15.83
CA VAL A 25 -8.54 -10.82 16.39
C VAL A 25 -8.12 -9.50 17.04
N ALA A 26 -8.44 -8.35 16.41
CA ALA A 26 -8.12 -7.06 16.98
C ALA A 26 -8.82 -6.84 18.33
N ALA A 27 -10.09 -7.21 18.42
CA ALA A 27 -10.87 -7.14 19.66
C ALA A 27 -10.31 -8.08 20.75
N GLU A 28 -10.08 -9.35 20.40
CA GLU A 28 -9.53 -10.36 21.32
C GLU A 28 -8.18 -9.96 21.93
N LEU A 29 -7.29 -9.40 21.08
CA LEU A 29 -5.96 -8.95 21.50
C LEU A 29 -5.92 -7.51 22.01
N SER A 30 -7.06 -6.82 22.07
CA SER A 30 -7.17 -5.40 22.45
C SER A 30 -6.17 -4.52 21.66
N LEU A 31 -6.13 -4.70 20.34
CA LEU A 31 -5.26 -3.91 19.45
C LEU A 31 -5.97 -2.64 19.00
N PRO A 32 -5.28 -1.47 19.01
CA PRO A 32 -5.83 -0.21 18.51
C PRO A 32 -5.81 -0.19 16.97
N CYS A 33 -6.61 -1.04 16.33
CA CYS A 33 -6.71 -1.09 14.88
C CYS A 33 -8.14 -1.40 14.44
N SER A 34 -8.46 -1.03 13.21
CA SER A 34 -9.73 -1.32 12.56
C SER A 34 -9.51 -1.98 11.20
N ALA A 35 -10.39 -2.91 10.82
CA ALA A 35 -10.36 -3.51 9.50
C ALA A 35 -11.58 -3.05 8.70
N VAL A 36 -11.32 -2.54 7.49
CA VAL A 36 -12.30 -1.98 6.56
C VAL A 36 -12.48 -2.91 5.37
N HIS A 37 -13.74 -3.29 5.10
CA HIS A 37 -14.08 -4.09 3.93
C HIS A 37 -14.33 -3.18 2.73
N ALA A 38 -13.33 -3.07 1.86
CA ALA A 38 -13.45 -2.35 0.59
C ALA A 38 -12.32 -2.77 -0.37
N ARG A 39 -12.50 -2.47 -1.65
CA ARG A 39 -11.40 -2.48 -2.62
C ARG A 39 -10.57 -1.21 -2.45
N ALA A 40 -9.27 -1.30 -2.67
CA ALA A 40 -8.38 -0.15 -2.54
C ALA A 40 -8.79 1.01 -3.46
N GLU A 41 -9.22 0.69 -4.68
CA GLU A 41 -9.64 1.68 -5.67
C GLU A 41 -10.89 2.47 -5.23
N ASP A 42 -11.84 1.80 -4.56
CA ASP A 42 -13.07 2.44 -4.06
C ASP A 42 -12.77 3.23 -2.77
N ALA A 43 -12.07 2.59 -1.82
CA ALA A 43 -11.72 3.19 -0.54
C ALA A 43 -10.86 4.47 -0.70
N ALA A 44 -9.95 4.49 -1.66
CA ALA A 44 -9.10 5.64 -1.92
C ALA A 44 -9.82 6.83 -2.58
N GLN A 45 -11.07 6.67 -2.96
CA GLN A 45 -11.92 7.79 -3.42
C GLN A 45 -12.73 8.41 -2.28
N SER A 46 -12.81 7.76 -1.12
CA SER A 46 -13.53 8.30 0.02
C SER A 46 -12.77 9.46 0.68
N VAL A 47 -13.50 10.44 1.18
CA VAL A 47 -12.92 11.62 1.86
C VAL A 47 -12.26 11.22 3.19
N GLU A 48 -12.74 10.16 3.81
CA GLU A 48 -12.27 9.66 5.10
C GLU A 48 -10.89 9.01 5.01
N LEU A 49 -10.56 8.40 3.84
CA LEU A 49 -9.34 7.61 3.70
C LEU A 49 -8.32 8.23 2.75
N ARG A 50 -8.78 9.03 1.77
CA ARG A 50 -7.89 9.66 0.80
C ARG A 50 -6.97 10.67 1.44
N GLU A 51 -5.66 10.55 1.19
CA GLU A 51 -4.62 11.47 1.68
C GLU A 51 -4.59 11.63 3.22
N LYS A 52 -4.92 10.57 3.96
CA LYS A 52 -4.99 10.59 5.43
C LYS A 52 -3.85 9.87 6.13
N PHE A 53 -3.12 9.00 5.43
CA PHE A 53 -2.12 8.13 6.05
C PHE A 53 -0.70 8.62 5.81
N ASP A 54 0.17 8.38 6.78
CA ASP A 54 1.59 8.67 6.67
C ASP A 54 2.33 7.54 5.98
N ILE A 55 1.88 6.28 6.20
CA ILE A 55 2.50 5.08 5.66
C ILE A 55 1.42 4.12 5.16
N ALA A 56 1.66 3.49 4.00
CA ALA A 56 0.91 2.34 3.51
C ALA A 56 1.84 1.14 3.35
N LEU A 57 1.42 -0.01 3.88
CA LEU A 57 2.22 -1.24 3.85
C LEU A 57 1.55 -2.29 2.97
N THR A 58 2.32 -2.96 2.11
CA THR A 58 1.84 -4.07 1.31
C THR A 58 2.83 -5.22 1.27
N ARG A 59 2.30 -6.46 1.13
CA ARG A 59 3.10 -7.67 0.96
C ARG A 59 2.41 -8.61 -0.03
N ALA A 60 3.17 -9.09 -1.04
CA ALA A 60 2.76 -10.16 -1.96
C ALA A 60 1.40 -9.91 -2.65
N VAL A 61 1.16 -8.68 -3.19
CA VAL A 61 -0.15 -8.33 -3.74
C VAL A 61 -0.14 -8.29 -5.28
N ALA A 62 0.71 -7.45 -5.89
CA ALA A 62 0.75 -7.21 -7.34
C ALA A 62 2.12 -6.65 -7.76
N ASN A 63 2.26 -6.24 -9.03
CA ASN A 63 3.43 -5.50 -9.47
C ASN A 63 3.49 -4.09 -8.85
N ILE A 64 4.69 -3.48 -8.86
CA ILE A 64 4.96 -2.19 -8.19
C ILE A 64 4.07 -1.07 -8.72
N GLY A 65 3.88 -0.95 -10.03
CA GLY A 65 3.04 0.10 -10.62
C GLY A 65 1.58 0.01 -10.16
N THR A 66 1.03 -1.21 -10.15
CA THR A 66 -0.33 -1.45 -9.66
C THR A 66 -0.47 -1.13 -8.17
N ILE A 67 0.49 -1.59 -7.35
CA ILE A 67 0.47 -1.29 -5.91
C ILE A 67 0.61 0.21 -5.65
N ALA A 68 1.47 0.89 -6.41
CA ALA A 68 1.61 2.35 -6.30
C ALA A 68 0.29 3.06 -6.57
N GLU A 69 -0.45 2.66 -7.61
CA GLU A 69 -1.77 3.24 -7.91
C GLU A 69 -2.80 2.97 -6.80
N TRP A 70 -2.72 1.82 -6.12
CA TRP A 70 -3.62 1.48 -5.02
C TRP A 70 -3.25 2.15 -3.70
N THR A 71 -1.98 2.45 -3.44
CA THR A 71 -1.52 2.91 -2.12
C THR A 71 -1.27 4.42 -2.04
N LEU A 72 -0.68 5.02 -3.07
CA LEU A 72 -0.34 6.44 -3.04
C LEU A 72 -1.53 7.39 -2.83
N PRO A 73 -2.76 7.08 -3.32
CA PRO A 73 -3.92 7.92 -3.05
C PRO A 73 -4.31 8.03 -1.56
N PHE A 74 -3.96 7.05 -0.73
CA PHE A 74 -4.21 7.10 0.71
C PHE A 74 -3.23 8.01 1.46
N LEU A 75 -2.04 8.23 0.88
CA LEU A 75 -0.94 8.89 1.57
C LEU A 75 -1.06 10.41 1.55
N LYS A 76 -0.71 11.03 2.65
CA LYS A 76 -0.42 12.46 2.72
C LYS A 76 0.74 12.83 1.80
N ASN A 77 0.91 14.10 1.49
CA ASN A 77 2.13 14.59 0.85
C ASN A 77 3.36 14.28 1.72
N GLY A 78 4.38 13.68 1.14
CA GLY A 78 5.58 13.21 1.85
C GLY A 78 5.44 11.85 2.53
N GLY A 79 4.26 11.22 2.51
CA GLY A 79 4.03 9.87 3.02
C GLY A 79 4.68 8.79 2.16
N TYR A 80 4.79 7.58 2.72
CA TYR A 80 5.53 6.47 2.11
C TYR A 80 4.66 5.24 1.89
N SER A 81 4.74 4.65 0.69
CA SER A 81 4.28 3.28 0.45
C SER A 81 5.47 2.33 0.56
N LEU A 82 5.37 1.35 1.45
CA LEU A 82 6.37 0.31 1.65
C LEU A 82 5.87 -1.02 1.11
N MET A 83 6.65 -1.64 0.24
CA MET A 83 6.29 -2.89 -0.41
C MET A 83 7.36 -3.95 -0.13
N TYR A 84 6.96 -5.04 0.50
CA TYR A 84 7.81 -6.21 0.65
C TYR A 84 7.80 -7.01 -0.66
N LYS A 85 8.98 -7.15 -1.28
CA LYS A 85 9.18 -7.82 -2.55
C LYS A 85 10.22 -8.95 -2.42
N GLY A 86 10.17 -9.87 -3.38
CA GLY A 86 11.17 -10.92 -3.56
C GLY A 86 12.27 -10.53 -4.56
N PRO A 87 13.01 -11.51 -5.05
CA PRO A 87 13.94 -11.33 -6.16
C PRO A 87 13.24 -10.74 -7.38
N GLY A 88 13.93 -9.92 -8.17
CA GLY A 88 13.34 -9.25 -9.35
C GLY A 88 12.67 -7.91 -9.06
N ALA A 89 12.75 -7.39 -7.84
CA ALA A 89 12.19 -6.09 -7.49
C ALA A 89 12.81 -4.93 -8.28
N ALA A 90 14.07 -5.04 -8.68
CA ALA A 90 14.77 -4.01 -9.48
C ALA A 90 14.16 -3.89 -10.89
N GLU A 91 13.93 -5.00 -11.56
CA GLU A 91 13.28 -5.04 -12.89
C GLU A 91 11.83 -4.55 -12.83
N GLU A 92 11.09 -5.00 -11.79
CA GLU A 92 9.73 -4.50 -11.57
C GLU A 92 9.69 -3.00 -11.32
N LEU A 93 10.66 -2.46 -10.56
CA LEU A 93 10.75 -1.04 -10.28
C LEU A 93 11.03 -0.23 -11.54
N LYS A 94 11.95 -0.72 -12.38
CA LYS A 94 12.24 -0.11 -13.69
C LYS A 94 11.00 -0.09 -14.59
N ALA A 95 10.25 -1.18 -14.62
CA ALA A 95 8.99 -1.24 -15.38
C ALA A 95 7.90 -0.30 -14.84
N ALA A 96 7.96 0.07 -13.56
CA ALA A 96 6.99 0.96 -12.93
C ALA A 96 7.34 2.46 -13.03
N GLU A 97 8.44 2.86 -13.68
CA GLU A 97 8.88 4.25 -13.75
C GLU A 97 7.82 5.20 -14.32
N SER A 98 7.11 4.77 -15.38
CA SER A 98 6.02 5.56 -15.97
C SER A 98 4.87 5.75 -14.99
N ALA A 99 4.47 4.69 -14.30
CA ALA A 99 3.44 4.74 -13.26
C ALA A 99 3.82 5.71 -12.14
N LEU A 100 5.04 5.63 -11.65
CA LEU A 100 5.52 6.51 -10.58
C LEU A 100 5.51 7.99 -10.98
N LYS A 101 5.90 8.31 -12.21
CA LYS A 101 5.79 9.68 -12.75
C LYS A 101 4.34 10.17 -12.80
N CYS A 102 3.42 9.32 -13.27
CA CYS A 102 1.99 9.66 -13.33
C CYS A 102 1.36 9.84 -11.95
N LEU A 103 1.88 9.14 -10.95
CA LEU A 103 1.37 9.10 -9.58
C LEU A 103 2.13 10.04 -8.62
N ASN A 104 3.02 10.89 -9.13
CA ASN A 104 3.85 11.79 -8.33
C ASN A 104 4.64 11.06 -7.24
N GLY A 105 5.20 9.90 -7.57
CA GLY A 105 6.00 9.07 -6.66
C GLY A 105 7.47 9.01 -7.07
N THR A 106 8.37 8.97 -6.08
CA THR A 106 9.77 8.58 -6.27
C THR A 106 10.06 7.34 -5.45
N ALA A 107 10.82 6.40 -6.01
CA ALA A 107 11.07 5.13 -5.35
C ALA A 107 12.54 4.91 -5.01
N GLU A 108 12.77 4.20 -3.91
CA GLU A 108 14.05 3.70 -3.45
C GLU A 108 13.92 2.17 -3.25
N LEU A 109 14.90 1.42 -3.74
CA LEU A 109 15.02 -0.01 -3.51
C LEU A 109 16.05 -0.27 -2.42
N ARG A 110 15.69 -1.05 -1.41
CA ARG A 110 16.61 -1.56 -0.38
C ARG A 110 16.60 -3.08 -0.41
N GLU A 111 17.77 -3.64 -0.60
CA GLU A 111 17.96 -5.09 -0.46
C GLU A 111 18.22 -5.43 1.01
N ILE A 112 17.61 -6.51 1.45
CA ILE A 112 17.74 -7.02 2.82
C ILE A 112 18.13 -8.47 2.75
N ASP A 113 19.33 -8.77 3.21
CA ASP A 113 19.78 -10.14 3.38
C ASP A 113 19.14 -10.74 4.62
N THR A 114 18.48 -11.88 4.45
CA THR A 114 17.87 -12.62 5.53
C THR A 114 18.35 -14.08 5.50
N GLU A 115 18.25 -14.75 6.64
CA GLU A 115 18.57 -16.19 6.75
C GLU A 115 17.74 -17.06 5.78
N TRP A 116 16.59 -16.53 5.30
CA TRP A 116 15.70 -17.22 4.36
C TRP A 116 15.83 -16.71 2.91
N GLY A 117 16.98 -16.10 2.58
CA GLY A 117 17.30 -15.57 1.25
C GLY A 117 17.05 -14.06 1.11
N ALA A 118 17.50 -13.54 -0.02
CA ALA A 118 17.38 -12.12 -0.35
C ALA A 118 15.92 -11.66 -0.40
N ARG A 119 15.66 -10.53 0.20
CA ARG A 119 14.38 -9.81 0.18
C ARG A 119 14.62 -8.38 -0.21
N SER A 120 13.62 -7.76 -0.78
CA SER A 120 13.68 -6.36 -1.19
C SER A 120 12.55 -5.58 -0.55
N LEU A 121 12.87 -4.36 -0.13
CA LEU A 121 11.92 -3.38 0.33
C LEU A 121 11.91 -2.23 -0.68
N VAL A 122 10.76 -2.00 -1.31
CA VAL A 122 10.55 -0.85 -2.18
C VAL A 122 9.83 0.22 -1.38
N LEU A 123 10.45 1.39 -1.26
CA LEU A 123 9.89 2.57 -0.61
C LEU A 123 9.51 3.58 -1.69
N ILE A 124 8.24 3.95 -1.76
CA ILE A 124 7.79 4.99 -2.68
C ILE A 124 7.34 6.19 -1.85
N LYS A 125 8.02 7.31 -2.02
CA LYS A 125 7.65 8.59 -1.43
C LYS A 125 6.66 9.30 -2.34
N LYS A 126 5.53 9.73 -1.80
CA LYS A 126 4.55 10.56 -2.50
C LYS A 126 4.94 12.03 -2.48
N HIS A 127 4.75 12.72 -3.61
CA HIS A 127 4.95 14.15 -3.74
C HIS A 127 3.65 14.87 -4.14
N GLY A 128 3.30 15.92 -3.39
CA GLY A 128 2.10 16.71 -3.68
C GLY A 128 0.78 15.98 -3.51
N THR A 129 -0.25 16.49 -4.15
CA THR A 129 -1.60 15.91 -4.15
C THR A 129 -1.75 14.86 -5.24
N MET A 130 -2.55 13.85 -4.97
CA MET A 130 -2.86 12.81 -5.94
C MET A 130 -3.90 13.31 -6.95
N PRO A 131 -3.65 13.20 -8.28
CA PRO A 131 -4.67 13.53 -9.27
C PRO A 131 -5.96 12.76 -9.04
N LYS A 132 -7.12 13.45 -9.12
CA LYS A 132 -8.44 12.85 -8.83
C LYS A 132 -8.81 11.65 -9.70
N LYS A 133 -8.22 11.52 -10.89
CA LYS A 133 -8.40 10.37 -11.80
C LYS A 133 -7.79 9.07 -11.26
N TYR A 134 -6.95 9.13 -10.23
CA TYR A 134 -6.35 7.96 -9.60
C TYR A 134 -6.89 7.74 -8.17
N PRO A 135 -7.06 6.48 -7.74
CA PRO A 135 -6.90 5.28 -8.56
C PRO A 135 -7.98 5.20 -9.64
N ARG A 136 -7.67 4.51 -10.74
CA ARG A 136 -8.63 4.17 -11.78
C ARG A 136 -9.68 3.19 -11.24
N ARG A 137 -10.74 2.96 -12.02
CA ARG A 137 -11.83 2.05 -11.63
C ARG A 137 -11.31 0.67 -11.20
N PRO A 138 -12.01 -0.03 -10.27
CA PRO A 138 -11.62 -1.35 -9.80
C PRO A 138 -11.24 -2.32 -10.90
N GLY A 139 -10.09 -2.98 -10.75
CA GLY A 139 -9.55 -3.96 -11.67
C GLY A 139 -8.79 -3.39 -12.87
N VAL A 140 -8.85 -2.09 -13.16
CA VAL A 140 -8.13 -1.50 -14.29
C VAL A 140 -6.62 -1.53 -14.07
N ALA A 141 -6.15 -1.13 -12.89
CA ALA A 141 -4.73 -1.12 -12.56
C ALA A 141 -4.08 -2.52 -12.65
N ALA A 142 -4.81 -3.56 -12.26
CA ALA A 142 -4.32 -4.94 -12.33
C ALA A 142 -4.24 -5.49 -13.77
N LYS A 143 -5.20 -5.12 -14.63
CA LYS A 143 -5.27 -5.60 -16.02
C LYS A 143 -4.35 -4.81 -16.95
N ASN A 144 -4.27 -3.50 -16.75
CA ASN A 144 -3.51 -2.56 -17.56
C ASN A 144 -2.72 -1.63 -16.62
N PRO A 145 -1.56 -2.04 -16.08
CA PRO A 145 -0.70 -1.17 -15.29
C PRO A 145 -0.31 0.11 -16.05
N LEU A 146 -0.02 1.20 -15.31
CA LEU A 146 0.44 2.49 -15.89
C LEU A 146 1.84 2.38 -16.48
#